data_95c687c1b1b3a7c44f41cffe724deb00
#
_entry.id   95c687c1b1b3a7c44f41cffe724deb00
#
_cell.length_a   1.000
_cell.length_b   1.000
_cell.length_c   1.000
_cell.angle_alpha   90.00
_cell.angle_beta   90.00
_cell.angle_gamma   90.00
#
_symmetry.space_group_name_H-M   'P 1'
#
loop_
_entity.id
_entity.type
_entity.pdbx_description
1 polymer ?
#
loop_
_entity_poly.entity_id
_entity_poly.type
_entity_poly.pdbx_seq_one_letter_code
_entity_poly.pdbx_strand_id
1 'polypeptide(L)'
;SPDGTTAGQYTAIPINTAGTASIPGQIPSMQAFVVRTKSAAEGSIFINYDAVKQKNTTIQRAPKKNNLAWMRINLRGATMDHDVMWIFSQPGTTFGFDNGWDGLKLAGDAGTARIQSVVDSKNYQINTVPDIHNMSISARAGANDKQYLLKVSNENMAMYYQKIYLL
;
A
#
# COMPACT_ATOMS: atom_id res chain seq x y z
N SER A 1 8.65 -15.00 0.88
CA SER A 1 9.95 -15.40 0.28
C SER A 1 9.69 -16.52 -0.72
N PRO A 2 10.31 -16.51 -1.92
CA PRO A 2 10.13 -17.56 -2.93
C PRO A 2 10.60 -18.95 -2.46
N ASP A 3 11.49 -19.00 -1.49
CA ASP A 3 12.03 -20.24 -0.93
C ASP A 3 11.32 -20.69 0.36
N GLY A 4 10.36 -19.93 0.85
CA GLY A 4 9.59 -20.22 2.06
C GLY A 4 10.40 -20.16 3.36
N THR A 5 11.66 -19.76 3.32
CA THR A 5 12.57 -19.79 4.49
C THR A 5 12.56 -18.48 5.29
N THR A 6 12.11 -17.40 4.69
CA THR A 6 12.01 -16.08 5.33
C THR A 6 10.58 -15.56 5.31
N ALA A 7 10.16 -14.91 6.39
CA ALA A 7 8.87 -14.26 6.45
C ALA A 7 8.75 -13.21 5.34
N GLY A 8 7.74 -13.32 4.50
CA GLY A 8 7.42 -12.33 3.48
C GLY A 8 6.89 -11.04 4.09
N GLN A 9 6.93 -9.98 3.32
CA GLN A 9 6.21 -8.75 3.66
C GLN A 9 4.78 -8.80 3.14
N TYR A 10 3.84 -8.37 3.96
CA TYR A 10 2.47 -8.22 3.54
C TYR A 10 2.26 -6.89 2.83
N THR A 11 1.55 -6.92 1.72
CA THR A 11 1.10 -5.73 1.02
C THR A 11 -0.39 -5.55 1.26
N ALA A 12 -0.78 -4.42 1.83
CA ALA A 12 -2.19 -4.07 1.96
C ALA A 12 -2.76 -3.66 0.60
N ILE A 13 -3.98 -4.10 0.29
CA ILE A 13 -4.66 -3.78 -0.97
C ILE A 13 -6.08 -3.34 -0.64
N PRO A 14 -6.32 -2.03 -0.43
CA PRO A 14 -7.66 -1.50 -0.26
C PRO A 14 -8.46 -1.63 -1.56
N ILE A 15 -9.75 -1.97 -1.45
CA ILE A 15 -10.57 -2.28 -2.63
C ILE A 15 -10.68 -1.11 -3.61
N ASN A 16 -10.73 0.13 -3.10
CA ASN A 16 -10.89 1.32 -3.95
C ASN A 16 -9.61 1.72 -4.67
N THR A 17 -8.46 1.26 -4.19
CA THR A 17 -7.15 1.49 -4.81
C THR A 17 -6.63 0.28 -5.56
N ALA A 18 -7.27 -0.88 -5.44
CA ALA A 18 -6.89 -2.09 -6.14
C ALA A 18 -6.93 -1.91 -7.67
N GLY A 19 -5.87 -2.29 -8.35
CA GLY A 19 -5.73 -2.12 -9.80
C GLY A 19 -5.40 -0.69 -10.26
N THR A 20 -5.13 0.24 -9.32
CA THR A 20 -4.66 1.60 -9.64
C THR A 20 -3.14 1.69 -9.44
N ALA A 21 -2.49 2.57 -10.20
CA ALA A 21 -1.04 2.72 -10.17
C ALA A 21 -0.33 1.35 -10.32
N SER A 22 0.52 0.97 -9.36
CA SER A 22 1.16 -0.36 -9.34
C SER A 22 0.59 -1.27 -8.24
N ILE A 23 -0.64 -0.99 -7.77
CA ILE A 23 -1.31 -1.80 -6.75
C ILE A 23 -2.05 -2.93 -7.47
N PRO A 24 -1.82 -4.21 -7.11
CA PRO A 24 -2.50 -5.33 -7.74
C PRO A 24 -4.02 -5.24 -7.59
N GLY A 25 -4.76 -5.52 -8.66
CA GLY A 25 -6.23 -5.62 -8.64
C GLY A 25 -6.74 -7.05 -8.55
N GLN A 26 -5.84 -8.03 -8.53
CA GLN A 26 -6.16 -9.44 -8.51
C GLN A 26 -5.17 -10.18 -7.60
N ILE A 27 -5.64 -11.23 -6.96
CA ILE A 27 -4.79 -12.16 -6.21
C ILE A 27 -4.38 -13.29 -7.17
N PRO A 28 -3.07 -13.45 -7.45
CA PRO A 28 -2.60 -14.53 -8.31
C PRO A 28 -2.96 -15.92 -7.75
N SER A 29 -3.08 -16.89 -8.64
CA SER A 29 -3.19 -18.29 -8.22
C SER A 29 -2.01 -18.69 -7.33
N MET A 30 -2.26 -19.51 -6.34
CA MET A 30 -1.27 -19.99 -5.37
C MET A 30 -0.70 -18.90 -4.44
N GLN A 31 -1.24 -17.68 -4.48
CA GLN A 31 -0.88 -16.62 -3.55
C GLN A 31 -1.71 -16.71 -2.27
N ALA A 32 -1.05 -16.80 -1.14
CA ALA A 32 -1.70 -16.65 0.16
C ALA A 32 -2.11 -15.18 0.39
N PHE A 33 -3.24 -14.98 1.06
CA PHE A 33 -3.71 -13.66 1.46
C PHE A 33 -4.30 -13.69 2.86
N VAL A 34 -4.27 -12.56 3.53
CA VAL A 34 -4.84 -12.37 4.86
C VAL A 34 -6.03 -11.43 4.73
N VAL A 35 -7.12 -11.77 5.39
CA VAL A 35 -8.30 -10.93 5.46
C VAL A 35 -8.49 -10.47 6.89
N ARG A 36 -8.86 -9.22 7.06
CA ARG A 36 -9.18 -8.62 8.33
C ARG A 36 -10.64 -8.21 8.37
N THR A 37 -11.34 -8.64 9.42
CA THR A 37 -12.71 -8.17 9.71
C THR A 37 -12.69 -6.77 10.30
N LYS A 38 -13.76 -6.01 10.09
CA LYS A 38 -13.92 -4.65 10.66
C LYS A 38 -14.04 -4.64 12.19
N SER A 39 -14.59 -5.71 12.75
CA SER A 39 -14.83 -5.87 14.18
C SER A 39 -14.23 -7.17 14.66
N ALA A 40 -14.15 -7.34 15.99
CA ALA A 40 -13.74 -8.59 16.62
C ALA A 40 -14.80 -9.72 16.48
N ALA A 41 -15.97 -9.42 15.92
CA ALA A 41 -16.99 -10.42 15.63
C ALA A 41 -16.54 -11.34 14.48
N GLU A 42 -16.99 -12.58 14.52
CA GLU A 42 -16.80 -13.53 13.44
C GLU A 42 -17.36 -12.97 12.12
N GLY A 43 -16.64 -13.18 11.03
CA GLY A 43 -17.03 -12.75 9.69
C GLY A 43 -16.84 -13.88 8.68
N SER A 44 -17.71 -13.94 7.70
CA SER A 44 -17.58 -14.85 6.56
C SER A 44 -17.13 -14.08 5.34
N ILE A 45 -16.26 -14.69 4.55
CA ILE A 45 -15.86 -14.19 3.24
C ILE A 45 -16.48 -15.06 2.18
N PHE A 46 -17.20 -14.44 1.27
CA PHE A 46 -17.76 -15.11 0.12
C PHE A 46 -16.97 -14.69 -1.13
N ILE A 47 -16.39 -15.67 -1.81
CA ILE A 47 -15.77 -15.47 -3.10
C ILE A 47 -16.70 -16.08 -4.14
N ASN A 48 -17.39 -15.23 -4.89
CA ASN A 48 -18.26 -15.69 -5.97
C ASN A 48 -17.41 -16.27 -7.10
N TYR A 49 -17.93 -17.31 -7.75
CA TYR A 49 -17.24 -17.92 -8.87
C TYR A 49 -16.90 -16.93 -9.99
N ASP A 50 -17.77 -15.95 -10.22
CA ASP A 50 -17.55 -14.88 -11.22
C ASP A 50 -16.36 -13.96 -10.87
N ALA A 51 -15.92 -13.96 -9.63
CA ALA A 51 -14.71 -13.24 -9.20
C ALA A 51 -13.43 -13.98 -9.61
N VAL A 52 -13.52 -15.27 -9.92
CA VAL A 52 -12.39 -16.07 -10.42
C VAL A 52 -12.15 -15.69 -11.88
N LYS A 53 -10.99 -15.08 -12.16
CA LYS A 53 -10.63 -14.68 -13.52
C LYS A 53 -9.53 -15.57 -14.05
N GLN A 54 -9.74 -16.15 -15.22
CA GLN A 54 -8.65 -16.75 -15.97
C GLN A 54 -7.77 -15.62 -16.53
N LYS A 55 -6.46 -15.72 -16.34
CA LYS A 55 -5.52 -14.72 -16.89
C LYS A 55 -5.60 -14.77 -18.41
N ASN A 56 -6.33 -13.84 -18.98
CA ASN A 56 -6.30 -13.59 -20.42
C ASN A 56 -5.31 -12.43 -20.65
N THR A 57 -4.22 -12.68 -21.33
CA THR A 57 -3.16 -11.72 -21.65
C THR A 57 -3.66 -10.56 -22.51
N THR A 58 -4.88 -10.63 -22.99
CA THR A 58 -5.49 -9.65 -23.91
C THR A 58 -6.42 -8.63 -23.23
N ILE A 59 -6.59 -8.65 -21.91
CA ILE A 59 -7.32 -7.56 -21.26
C ILE A 59 -6.37 -6.37 -21.09
N GLN A 60 -6.07 -5.72 -22.19
CA GLN A 60 -5.80 -4.30 -22.16
C GLN A 60 -7.12 -3.58 -21.84
N ARG A 61 -7.50 -3.53 -20.57
CA ARG A 61 -8.35 -2.41 -20.17
C ARG A 61 -7.50 -1.17 -20.48
N ALA A 62 -7.96 -0.38 -21.44
CA ALA A 62 -7.48 0.98 -21.57
C ALA A 62 -7.42 1.56 -20.15
N PRO A 63 -6.28 2.08 -19.68
CA PRO A 63 -6.19 2.59 -18.34
C PRO A 63 -7.30 3.61 -18.20
N LYS A 64 -8.28 3.32 -17.34
CA LYS A 64 -9.31 4.29 -16.98
C LYS A 64 -8.48 5.46 -16.46
N LYS A 65 -8.55 6.62 -17.11
CA LYS A 65 -7.79 7.80 -16.72
C LYS A 65 -8.17 8.08 -15.27
N ASN A 66 -7.34 7.62 -14.36
CA ASN A 66 -7.61 7.73 -12.95
C ASN A 66 -7.08 9.10 -12.53
N ASN A 67 -7.96 10.01 -12.17
CA ASN A 67 -7.59 11.34 -11.68
C ASN A 67 -7.14 11.31 -10.20
N LEU A 68 -6.97 10.12 -9.64
CA LEU A 68 -6.54 9.94 -8.27
C LEU A 68 -5.10 10.45 -8.11
N ALA A 69 -4.91 11.42 -7.24
CA ALA A 69 -3.58 11.91 -6.90
C ALA A 69 -2.93 10.95 -5.93
N TRP A 70 -1.69 10.54 -6.23
CA TRP A 70 -0.98 9.60 -5.37
C TRP A 70 0.52 9.87 -5.31
N MET A 71 1.10 9.46 -4.20
CA MET A 71 2.53 9.42 -3.96
C MET A 71 2.93 8.03 -3.47
N ARG A 72 3.97 7.48 -4.05
CA ARG A 72 4.60 6.24 -3.62
C ARG A 72 5.98 6.54 -3.07
N ILE A 73 6.25 6.09 -1.86
CA ILE A 73 7.54 6.24 -1.21
C ILE A 73 8.14 4.86 -1.03
N ASN A 74 9.32 4.66 -1.61
CA ASN A 74 10.07 3.41 -1.49
C ASN A 74 11.26 3.66 -0.57
N LEU A 75 11.43 2.78 0.40
CA LEU A 75 12.63 2.65 1.20
C LEU A 75 13.41 1.46 0.69
N ARG A 76 14.65 1.65 0.23
CA ARG A 76 15.46 0.59 -0.37
C ARG A 76 16.87 0.62 0.19
N GLY A 77 17.31 -0.50 0.73
CA GLY A 77 18.70 -0.78 1.09
C GLY A 77 19.55 -1.22 -0.10
N ALA A 78 20.82 -1.38 0.11
CA ALA A 78 21.78 -1.87 -0.89
C ALA A 78 21.54 -3.34 -1.23
N THR A 79 21.14 -4.14 -0.25
CA THR A 79 20.68 -5.52 -0.43
C THR A 79 19.23 -5.55 -0.89
N MET A 80 18.58 -6.70 -0.93
CA MET A 80 17.17 -6.83 -1.32
C MET A 80 16.18 -6.30 -0.27
N ASP A 81 16.66 -5.72 0.83
CA ASP A 81 15.82 -5.17 1.89
C ASP A 81 15.14 -3.87 1.43
N HIS A 82 13.83 -3.93 1.29
CA HIS A 82 13.04 -2.80 0.80
C HIS A 82 11.63 -2.81 1.37
N ASP A 83 11.02 -1.65 1.40
CA ASP A 83 9.60 -1.49 1.74
C ASP A 83 8.99 -0.33 0.96
N VAL A 84 7.67 -0.29 0.90
CA VAL A 84 6.93 0.70 0.14
C VAL A 84 5.69 1.14 0.91
N MET A 85 5.37 2.42 0.82
CA MET A 85 4.09 2.96 1.24
C MET A 85 3.47 3.83 0.15
N TRP A 86 2.17 4.02 0.24
CA TRP A 86 1.40 4.84 -0.67
C TRP A 86 0.57 5.85 0.09
N ILE A 87 0.49 7.04 -0.45
CA ILE A 87 -0.39 8.11 0.01
C ILE A 87 -1.26 8.49 -1.17
N PHE A 88 -2.57 8.50 -0.96
CA PHE A 88 -3.53 9.00 -1.93
C PHE A 88 -4.18 10.26 -1.37
N SER A 89 -4.45 11.23 -2.24
CA SER A 89 -5.25 12.41 -1.89
C SER A 89 -6.61 12.28 -2.56
N GLN A 90 -7.65 12.14 -1.76
CA GLN A 90 -9.02 11.93 -2.24
C GLN A 90 -10.02 12.73 -1.39
N PRO A 91 -10.71 13.72 -1.96
CA PRO A 91 -11.78 14.39 -1.26
C PRO A 91 -12.87 13.42 -0.79
N GLY A 92 -13.37 13.62 0.41
CA GLY A 92 -14.41 12.77 1.00
C GLY A 92 -13.89 11.59 1.82
N THR A 93 -12.58 11.39 1.91
CA THR A 93 -11.94 10.52 2.91
C THR A 93 -11.69 11.28 4.20
N THR A 94 -11.21 10.60 5.24
CA THR A 94 -10.85 11.18 6.54
C THR A 94 -9.34 11.09 6.78
N PHE A 95 -8.86 11.66 7.89
CA PHE A 95 -7.49 11.39 8.35
C PHE A 95 -7.37 10.09 9.16
N GLY A 96 -8.51 9.49 9.54
CA GLY A 96 -8.58 8.20 10.23
C GLY A 96 -8.55 7.02 9.24
N PHE A 97 -9.04 5.86 9.70
CA PHE A 97 -9.12 4.67 8.85
C PHE A 97 -10.40 4.66 8.03
N ASP A 98 -10.28 4.76 6.73
CA ASP A 98 -11.37 4.67 5.76
C ASP A 98 -11.38 3.28 5.10
N ASN A 99 -12.42 2.51 5.39
CA ASN A 99 -12.56 1.18 4.82
C ASN A 99 -12.68 1.21 3.30
N GLY A 100 -11.89 0.37 2.63
CA GLY A 100 -11.85 0.30 1.18
C GLY A 100 -10.84 1.28 0.56
N TRP A 101 -10.38 2.28 1.31
CA TRP A 101 -9.37 3.26 0.89
C TRP A 101 -8.01 3.02 1.55
N ASP A 102 -8.01 2.61 2.82
CA ASP A 102 -6.79 2.46 3.60
C ASP A 102 -6.37 1.02 3.80
N GLY A 103 -5.06 0.80 3.86
CA GLY A 103 -4.46 -0.47 4.16
C GLY A 103 -3.49 -0.37 5.34
N LEU A 104 -3.83 -1.04 6.44
CA LEU A 104 -2.94 -1.07 7.60
C LEU A 104 -1.65 -1.81 7.27
N LYS A 105 -0.56 -1.31 7.82
CA LYS A 105 0.73 -1.98 7.79
C LYS A 105 0.70 -3.19 8.71
N LEU A 106 0.84 -4.38 8.16
CA LEU A 106 1.00 -5.58 8.95
C LEU A 106 2.43 -5.71 9.47
N ALA A 107 2.56 -6.29 10.64
CA ALA A 107 3.86 -6.59 11.20
C ALA A 107 4.56 -7.63 10.31
N GLY A 108 5.71 -7.29 9.77
CA GLY A 108 6.64 -8.22 9.14
C GLY A 108 7.74 -8.61 10.11
N ASP A 109 8.78 -9.25 9.60
CA ASP A 109 9.98 -9.61 10.35
C ASP A 109 10.62 -8.36 11.00
N ALA A 110 11.07 -8.51 12.24
CA ALA A 110 11.69 -7.43 13.01
C ALA A 110 12.99 -6.90 12.35
N GLY A 111 13.68 -7.74 11.58
CA GLY A 111 14.94 -7.41 10.89
C GLY A 111 14.77 -6.71 9.54
N THR A 112 13.56 -6.55 9.02
CA THR A 112 13.33 -5.92 7.71
C THR A 112 13.15 -4.41 7.80
N ALA A 113 13.55 -3.70 6.74
CA ALA A 113 13.26 -2.29 6.59
C ALA A 113 11.74 -2.04 6.55
N ARG A 114 11.31 -0.91 7.07
CA ARG A 114 9.90 -0.52 7.10
C ARG A 114 9.71 0.95 6.83
N ILE A 115 8.68 1.25 6.05
CA ILE A 115 8.17 2.60 5.86
C ILE A 115 6.64 2.59 5.93
N GLN A 116 6.06 3.56 6.61
CA GLN A 116 4.62 3.63 6.88
C GLN A 116 4.20 5.05 7.22
N SER A 117 2.95 5.41 6.97
CA SER A 117 2.38 6.59 7.61
C SER A 117 1.83 6.24 8.98
N VAL A 118 1.80 7.21 9.88
CA VAL A 118 1.35 7.04 11.26
C VAL A 118 0.24 8.02 11.55
N VAL A 119 -0.93 7.51 11.92
CA VAL A 119 -2.09 8.31 12.34
C VAL A 119 -2.73 7.64 13.55
N ASP A 120 -2.94 8.39 14.62
CA ASP A 120 -3.56 7.89 15.87
C ASP A 120 -2.96 6.57 16.36
N SER A 121 -1.63 6.49 16.37
CA SER A 121 -0.86 5.28 16.75
C SER A 121 -1.10 4.05 15.86
N LYS A 122 -1.76 4.22 14.71
CA LYS A 122 -1.91 3.17 13.71
C LYS A 122 -0.92 3.38 12.57
N ASN A 123 -0.43 2.28 12.04
CA ASN A 123 0.52 2.26 10.94
C ASN A 123 -0.20 1.86 9.64
N TYR A 124 0.00 2.65 8.59
CA TYR A 124 -0.63 2.43 7.29
C TYR A 124 0.43 2.16 6.22
N GLN A 125 0.21 1.15 5.42
CA GLN A 125 0.95 0.93 4.18
C GLN A 125 0.35 1.72 3.02
N ILE A 126 -0.98 1.84 3.01
CA ILE A 126 -1.72 2.70 2.10
C ILE A 126 -2.58 3.61 2.97
N ASN A 127 -2.38 4.90 2.83
CA ASN A 127 -3.14 5.91 3.57
C ASN A 127 -3.76 6.88 2.55
N THR A 128 -5.08 6.99 2.57
CA THR A 128 -5.85 7.86 1.70
C THR A 128 -6.45 8.98 2.54
N VAL A 129 -6.06 10.20 2.26
CA VAL A 129 -6.43 11.37 3.07
C VAL A 129 -7.10 12.44 2.20
N PRO A 130 -7.92 13.33 2.78
CA PRO A 130 -8.52 14.43 2.02
C PRO A 130 -7.46 15.39 1.48
N ASP A 131 -6.38 15.61 2.24
CA ASP A 131 -5.19 16.33 1.82
C ASP A 131 -3.95 15.82 2.57
N ILE A 132 -2.75 16.08 2.04
CA ILE A 132 -1.49 15.56 2.58
C ILE A 132 -0.75 16.53 3.53
N HIS A 133 -1.40 17.55 4.03
CA HIS A 133 -0.76 18.47 4.96
C HIS A 133 -0.41 17.77 6.29
N ASN A 134 0.83 17.98 6.75
CA ASN A 134 1.31 17.53 8.06
C ASN A 134 1.17 16.01 8.33
N MET A 135 1.31 15.19 7.31
CA MET A 135 1.32 13.74 7.49
C MET A 135 2.62 13.27 8.15
N SER A 136 2.49 12.39 9.13
CA SER A 136 3.64 11.73 9.76
C SER A 136 4.02 10.45 9.03
N ILE A 137 5.30 10.30 8.74
CA ILE A 137 5.90 9.11 8.14
C ILE A 137 6.93 8.55 9.11
N SER A 138 6.89 7.26 9.32
CA SER A 138 7.90 6.53 10.09
C SER A 138 8.69 5.61 9.16
N ALA A 139 10.00 5.66 9.26
CA ALA A 139 10.89 4.74 8.57
C ALA A 139 11.82 4.07 9.57
N ARG A 140 12.08 2.78 9.38
CA ARG A 140 13.01 1.99 10.17
C ARG A 140 13.93 1.23 9.24
N ALA A 141 15.24 1.30 9.49
CA ALA A 141 16.22 0.47 8.82
C ALA A 141 16.02 -1.01 9.17
N GLY A 142 16.35 -1.89 8.25
CA GLY A 142 16.50 -3.30 8.52
C GLY A 142 17.87 -3.65 9.14
N ALA A 143 18.09 -4.92 9.43
CA ALA A 143 19.30 -5.39 10.07
C ALA A 143 20.50 -5.47 9.11
N ASN A 144 20.25 -5.61 7.81
CA ASN A 144 21.27 -5.99 6.83
C ASN A 144 21.95 -4.82 6.11
N ASP A 145 21.34 -3.64 6.12
CA ASP A 145 21.85 -2.47 5.40
C ASP A 145 22.11 -1.30 6.35
N LYS A 146 23.23 -0.59 6.11
CA LYS A 146 23.60 0.61 6.87
C LYS A 146 23.08 1.90 6.25
N GLN A 147 22.70 1.85 4.98
CA GLN A 147 22.22 3.01 4.22
C GLN A 147 20.98 2.64 3.42
N TYR A 148 20.04 3.54 3.38
CA TYR A 148 18.79 3.39 2.65
C TYR A 148 18.54 4.60 1.77
N LEU A 149 18.00 4.33 0.59
CA LEU A 149 17.53 5.35 -0.34
C LEU A 149 16.01 5.47 -0.22
N LEU A 150 15.53 6.70 -0.01
CA LEU A 150 14.14 7.04 -0.18
C LEU A 150 13.92 7.52 -1.62
N LYS A 151 13.07 6.80 -2.36
CA LYS A 151 12.64 7.19 -3.71
C LYS A 151 11.16 7.54 -3.70
N VAL A 152 10.85 8.76 -4.07
CA VAL A 152 9.48 9.25 -4.20
C VAL A 152 9.07 9.25 -5.67
N SER A 153 7.89 8.72 -5.97
CA SER A 153 7.21 8.81 -7.26
C SER A 153 5.80 9.31 -7.02
N ASN A 154 5.25 10.12 -7.92
CA ASN A 154 3.90 10.64 -7.78
C ASN A 154 3.22 10.80 -9.14
N GLU A 155 1.89 10.87 -9.11
CA GLU A 155 1.06 11.18 -10.27
C GLU A 155 -0.13 12.04 -9.83
N ASN A 156 -0.53 12.98 -10.66
CA ASN A 156 -1.62 13.93 -10.43
C ASN A 156 -1.47 14.83 -9.18
N MET A 157 -0.38 14.72 -8.42
CA MET A 157 -0.16 15.56 -7.22
C MET A 157 -0.07 17.04 -7.56
N ALA A 158 0.46 17.39 -8.72
CA ALA A 158 0.54 18.78 -9.19
C ALA A 158 -0.83 19.44 -9.41
N MET A 159 -1.92 18.67 -9.47
CA MET A 159 -3.28 19.21 -9.54
C MET A 159 -3.73 19.87 -8.23
N TYR A 160 -3.14 19.48 -7.11
CA TYR A 160 -3.53 19.92 -5.76
C TYR A 160 -2.39 20.62 -5.02
N TYR A 161 -1.12 20.31 -5.32
CA TYR A 161 0.04 20.75 -4.55
C TYR A 161 1.11 21.35 -5.46
N GLN A 162 1.51 22.58 -5.20
CA GLN A 162 2.60 23.22 -5.95
C GLN A 162 3.97 22.63 -5.59
N LYS A 163 4.17 22.32 -4.31
CA LYS A 163 5.40 21.73 -3.77
C LYS A 163 5.07 20.83 -2.59
N ILE A 164 5.81 19.74 -2.45
CA ILE A 164 5.74 18.82 -1.34
C ILE A 164 7.13 18.71 -0.74
N TYR A 165 7.23 18.83 0.57
CA TYR A 165 8.47 18.77 1.32
C TYR A 165 8.43 17.59 2.30
N LEU A 166 9.56 16.92 2.47
CA LEU A 166 9.81 16.03 3.59
C LEU A 166 10.63 16.84 4.60
N LEU A 167 10.13 16.97 5.81
CA LEU A 167 10.75 17.72 6.91
C LEU A 167 11.41 16.77 7.90
#